data_2480551328d3a266929415b91814407e
#
_entry.id   2480551328d3a266929415b91814407e
#
_cell.length_a   1.000
_cell.length_b   1.000
_cell.length_c   1.000
_cell.angle_alpha   90.00
_cell.angle_beta   90.00
_cell.angle_gamma   90.00
#
_symmetry.space_group_name_H-M   'P 1'
#
loop_
_entity.id
_entity.type
_entity.pdbx_description
1 polymer ?
#
loop_
_entity_poly.entity_id
_entity_poly.type
_entity_poly.pdbx_seq_one_letter_code
_entity_poly.pdbx_strand_id
1 'polypeptide(L)'
;MSEMQEIYDHIEAHLDESMAILADLVRQPSVSAQDMGFDKAPGVVKDALDSVGLNAEIVPVPNDGHPSVFGSMSGEGENTLLFYTHYDVQPPEPLELWDSEPFEPTRRDGRIYGRGTSDDKGNIVARLAAIRAFNEVRGGLP
;
A
#
# COMPACT_ATOMS: atom_id res chain seq x y z
N MET A 1 -26.65 -11.80 -7.98
CA MET A 1 -25.57 -11.55 -7.00
C MET A 1 -25.78 -10.16 -6.42
N SER A 2 -25.43 -9.91 -5.18
CA SER A 2 -25.46 -8.52 -4.69
C SER A 2 -24.25 -7.77 -5.24
N GLU A 3 -24.37 -6.46 -5.43
CA GLU A 3 -23.28 -5.59 -5.88
C GLU A 3 -22.02 -5.74 -5.01
N MET A 4 -22.18 -5.86 -3.71
CA MET A 4 -21.06 -6.10 -2.80
C MET A 4 -20.40 -7.48 -3.04
N GLN A 5 -21.14 -8.48 -3.47
CA GLN A 5 -20.56 -9.78 -3.79
C GLN A 5 -19.65 -9.68 -5.03
N GLU A 6 -20.05 -8.92 -6.03
CA GLU A 6 -19.22 -8.68 -7.23
C GLU A 6 -17.91 -7.96 -6.89
N ILE A 7 -17.95 -7.00 -5.94
CA ILE A 7 -16.76 -6.33 -5.42
C ILE A 7 -15.83 -7.31 -4.70
N TYR A 8 -16.37 -8.18 -3.84
CA TYR A 8 -15.55 -9.19 -3.15
C TYR A 8 -14.95 -10.20 -4.13
N ASP A 9 -15.72 -10.67 -5.09
CA ASP A 9 -15.25 -11.60 -6.13
C ASP A 9 -14.15 -10.98 -6.97
N HIS A 10 -14.26 -9.67 -7.28
CA HIS A 10 -13.22 -8.92 -7.97
C HIS A 10 -11.92 -8.82 -7.14
N ILE A 11 -12.02 -8.51 -5.83
CA ILE A 11 -10.84 -8.45 -4.94
C ILE A 11 -10.16 -9.81 -4.90
N GLU A 12 -10.91 -10.90 -4.77
CA GLU A 12 -10.36 -12.25 -4.74
C GLU A 12 -9.69 -12.64 -6.07
N ALA A 13 -10.30 -12.30 -7.19
CA ALA A 13 -9.75 -12.57 -8.52
C ALA A 13 -8.43 -11.81 -8.79
N HIS A 14 -8.22 -10.64 -8.14
CA HIS A 14 -7.01 -9.80 -8.31
C HIS A 14 -6.08 -9.83 -7.08
N LEU A 15 -6.22 -10.86 -6.25
CA LEU A 15 -5.40 -10.99 -5.03
C LEU A 15 -3.90 -11.04 -5.34
N ASP A 16 -3.49 -11.77 -6.37
CA ASP A 16 -2.06 -11.89 -6.72
C ASP A 16 -1.46 -10.56 -7.20
N GLU A 17 -2.23 -9.71 -7.89
CA GLU A 17 -1.81 -8.36 -8.25
C GLU A 17 -1.64 -7.48 -7.01
N SER A 18 -2.59 -7.53 -6.08
CA SER A 18 -2.50 -6.83 -4.80
C SER A 18 -1.28 -7.31 -4.00
N MET A 19 -1.00 -8.61 -4.00
CA MET A 19 0.17 -9.17 -3.33
C MET A 19 1.49 -8.78 -4.02
N ALA A 20 1.50 -8.55 -5.33
CA ALA A 20 2.66 -8.02 -6.04
C ALA A 20 2.96 -6.58 -5.62
N ILE A 21 1.94 -5.72 -5.52
CA ILE A 21 2.08 -4.35 -5.00
C ILE A 21 2.64 -4.37 -3.56
N LEU A 22 2.11 -5.24 -2.70
CA LEU A 22 2.64 -5.39 -1.34
C LEU A 22 4.11 -5.81 -1.35
N ALA A 23 4.48 -6.74 -2.22
CA ALA A 23 5.85 -7.21 -2.32
C ALA A 23 6.81 -6.08 -2.72
N ASP A 24 6.43 -5.25 -3.67
CA ASP A 24 7.24 -4.11 -4.11
C ASP A 24 7.38 -3.06 -2.99
N LEU A 25 6.30 -2.76 -2.29
CA LEU A 25 6.33 -1.87 -1.12
C LEU A 25 7.24 -2.41 -0.01
N VAL A 26 7.20 -3.72 0.28
CA VAL A 26 8.02 -4.34 1.34
C VAL A 26 9.49 -4.42 0.94
N ARG A 27 9.80 -4.74 -0.32
CA ARG A 27 11.18 -4.78 -0.85
C ARG A 27 11.88 -3.43 -0.81
N GLN A 28 11.11 -2.35 -0.88
CA GLN A 28 11.65 -1.02 -0.72
C GLN A 28 11.71 -0.67 0.77
N PRO A 29 12.89 -0.62 1.40
CA PRO A 29 13.02 -0.14 2.77
C PRO A 29 12.54 1.31 2.91
N SER A 30 11.98 1.63 4.08
CA SER A 30 11.51 2.97 4.44
C SER A 30 11.59 3.14 5.96
N VAL A 31 12.80 2.99 6.50
CA VAL A 31 13.04 3.01 7.96
C VAL A 31 13.33 4.44 8.40
N SER A 32 12.30 5.14 8.90
CA SER A 32 12.41 6.56 9.27
C SER A 32 13.43 6.82 10.39
N ALA A 33 13.53 5.93 11.36
CA ALA A 33 14.50 6.05 12.47
C ALA A 33 15.97 5.92 12.01
N GLN A 34 16.23 5.41 10.82
CA GLN A 34 17.57 5.21 10.25
C GLN A 34 17.80 6.04 8.98
N ASP A 35 16.85 6.88 8.61
CA ASP A 35 16.85 7.64 7.34
C ASP A 35 17.13 6.76 6.11
N MET A 36 16.60 5.52 6.13
CA MET A 36 16.89 4.50 5.12
C MET A 36 15.79 4.42 4.08
N GLY A 37 16.15 4.57 2.80
CA GLY A 37 15.33 4.23 1.63
C GLY A 37 14.36 5.31 1.18
N PHE A 38 14.35 6.49 1.80
CA PHE A 38 13.42 7.59 1.46
C PHE A 38 13.75 8.31 0.15
N ASP A 39 14.89 8.03 -0.46
CA ASP A 39 15.22 8.45 -1.82
C ASP A 39 14.32 7.77 -2.88
N LYS A 40 13.78 6.58 -2.58
CA LYS A 40 12.96 5.78 -3.50
C LYS A 40 11.57 5.45 -2.98
N ALA A 41 11.42 5.24 -1.67
CA ALA A 41 10.17 4.78 -1.08
C ALA A 41 8.94 5.63 -1.45
N PRO A 42 9.00 6.98 -1.46
CA PRO A 42 7.86 7.78 -1.90
C PRO A 42 7.44 7.51 -3.35
N GLY A 43 8.40 7.26 -4.23
CA GLY A 43 8.14 6.89 -5.63
C GLY A 43 7.40 5.57 -5.74
N VAL A 44 7.84 4.55 -5.01
CA VAL A 44 7.18 3.23 -5.00
C VAL A 44 5.76 3.32 -4.46
N VAL A 45 5.53 4.12 -3.41
CA VAL A 45 4.18 4.37 -2.89
C VAL A 45 3.32 5.10 -3.92
N LYS A 46 3.87 6.14 -4.57
CA LYS A 46 3.18 6.87 -5.64
C LYS A 46 2.76 5.93 -6.76
N ASP A 47 3.66 5.09 -7.24
CA ASP A 47 3.38 4.13 -8.31
C ASP A 47 2.27 3.14 -7.91
N ALA A 48 2.25 2.71 -6.66
CA ALA A 48 1.18 1.86 -6.13
C ALA A 48 -0.18 2.57 -6.15
N LEU A 49 -0.25 3.85 -5.76
CA LEU A 49 -1.47 4.64 -5.81
C LEU A 49 -1.94 4.87 -7.27
N ASP A 50 -1.02 5.24 -8.15
CA ASP A 50 -1.33 5.47 -9.57
C ASP A 50 -1.84 4.18 -10.25
N SER A 51 -1.33 3.01 -9.84
CA SER A 51 -1.70 1.71 -10.43
C SER A 51 -3.17 1.34 -10.28
N VAL A 52 -3.87 1.95 -9.33
CA VAL A 52 -5.32 1.76 -9.12
C VAL A 52 -6.16 2.96 -9.60
N GLY A 53 -5.53 3.89 -10.33
CA GLY A 53 -6.20 5.03 -10.94
C GLY A 53 -6.31 6.28 -10.06
N LEU A 54 -5.66 6.30 -8.89
CA LEU A 54 -5.53 7.52 -8.11
C LEU A 54 -4.58 8.51 -8.82
N ASN A 55 -4.86 9.80 -8.72
CA ASN A 55 -3.93 10.85 -9.12
C ASN A 55 -2.98 11.11 -7.93
N ALA A 56 -1.78 10.54 -7.98
CA ALA A 56 -0.84 10.57 -6.87
C ALA A 56 0.27 11.60 -7.06
N GLU A 57 0.64 12.27 -5.97
CA GLU A 57 1.75 13.21 -5.91
C GLU A 57 2.60 13.00 -4.65
N ILE A 58 3.90 13.29 -4.77
CA ILE A 58 4.82 13.30 -3.63
C ILE A 58 4.81 14.73 -3.06
N VAL A 59 4.43 14.84 -1.79
CA VAL A 59 4.29 16.11 -1.08
C VAL A 59 5.49 16.29 -0.15
N PRO A 60 6.36 17.27 -0.39
CA PRO A 60 7.49 17.54 0.49
C PRO A 60 7.00 18.03 1.86
N VAL A 61 7.71 17.62 2.91
CA VAL A 61 7.44 18.03 4.29
C VAL A 61 8.50 19.04 4.73
N PRO A 62 8.11 20.14 5.42
CA PRO A 62 9.07 21.13 5.94
C PRO A 62 10.08 20.53 6.93
N ASN A 63 11.21 21.21 7.11
CA ASN A 63 12.25 20.87 8.09
C ASN A 63 12.90 19.50 7.89
N ASP A 64 13.23 19.17 6.65
CA ASP A 64 13.90 17.91 6.26
C ASP A 64 13.15 16.64 6.68
N GLY A 65 11.83 16.75 6.86
CA GLY A 65 10.96 15.58 7.09
C GLY A 65 10.83 14.70 5.84
N HIS A 66 10.57 13.42 6.05
CA HIS A 66 10.32 12.50 4.95
C HIS A 66 9.02 12.88 4.21
N PRO A 67 9.01 12.85 2.87
CA PRO A 67 7.86 13.29 2.10
C PRO A 67 6.63 12.41 2.35
N SER A 68 5.45 13.03 2.26
CA SER A 68 4.18 12.30 2.20
C SER A 68 3.82 11.98 0.76
N VAL A 69 2.97 10.99 0.55
CA VAL A 69 2.37 10.71 -0.76
C VAL A 69 0.87 10.90 -0.63
N PHE A 70 0.32 11.75 -1.47
CA PHE A 70 -1.11 12.05 -1.52
C PHE A 70 -1.69 11.56 -2.82
N GLY A 71 -2.79 10.82 -2.78
CA GLY A 71 -3.53 10.38 -3.95
C GLY A 71 -5.00 10.76 -3.85
N SER A 72 -5.60 11.15 -4.95
CA SER A 72 -7.02 11.50 -5.01
C SER A 72 -7.70 10.88 -6.23
N MET A 73 -8.99 10.60 -6.07
CA MET A 73 -9.88 10.15 -7.14
C MET A 73 -11.25 10.75 -6.88
N SER A 74 -11.89 11.28 -7.93
CA SER A 74 -13.25 11.78 -7.82
C SER A 74 -14.24 10.63 -7.78
N GLY A 75 -15.27 10.74 -6.95
CA GLY A 75 -16.43 9.87 -6.92
C GLY A 75 -17.67 10.57 -7.45
N GLU A 76 -18.79 9.87 -7.47
CA GLU A 76 -20.09 10.39 -7.92
C GLU A 76 -20.83 11.14 -6.78
N GLY A 77 -20.50 10.84 -5.53
CA GLY A 77 -21.15 11.40 -4.36
C GLY A 77 -20.63 12.77 -3.94
N GLU A 78 -21.33 13.40 -3.01
CA GLU A 78 -20.93 14.70 -2.41
C GLU A 78 -19.97 14.54 -1.22
N ASN A 79 -19.82 13.31 -0.70
CA ASN A 79 -18.98 13.04 0.45
C ASN A 79 -17.54 12.76 0.02
N THR A 80 -16.59 13.17 0.85
CA THR A 80 -15.19 12.83 0.70
C THR A 80 -14.78 11.84 1.78
N LEU A 81 -14.17 10.73 1.39
CA LEU A 81 -13.57 9.77 2.30
C LEU A 81 -12.05 9.93 2.28
N LEU A 82 -11.47 10.20 3.44
CA LEU A 82 -10.02 10.29 3.60
C LEU A 82 -9.50 9.03 4.30
N PHE A 83 -8.54 8.36 3.66
CA PHE A 83 -7.73 7.31 4.27
C PHE A 83 -6.39 7.88 4.72
N TYR A 84 -5.99 7.59 5.95
CA TYR A 84 -4.66 7.86 6.46
C TYR A 84 -3.92 6.55 6.70
N THR A 85 -2.69 6.48 6.22
CA THR A 85 -1.76 5.36 6.39
C THR A 85 -0.35 5.89 6.51
N HIS A 86 0.60 5.04 6.95
CA HIS A 86 2.01 5.37 6.87
C HIS A 86 2.77 4.30 6.09
N TYR A 87 3.84 4.69 5.42
CA TYR A 87 4.67 3.78 4.63
C TYR A 87 6.05 3.57 5.23
N ASP A 88 6.41 4.33 6.26
CA ASP A 88 7.60 4.06 7.03
C ASP A 88 7.41 2.82 7.92
N VAL A 89 8.54 2.22 8.28
CA VAL A 89 8.57 1.00 9.06
C VAL A 89 9.60 1.08 10.17
N GLN A 90 9.44 0.26 11.19
CA GLN A 90 10.43 0.11 12.26
C GLN A 90 11.72 -0.53 11.72
N PRO A 91 12.88 -0.28 12.37
CA PRO A 91 14.10 -1.00 12.10
C PRO A 91 13.89 -2.52 12.13
N PRO A 92 14.57 -3.30 11.27
CA PRO A 92 14.40 -4.74 11.23
C PRO A 92 15.12 -5.49 12.34
N GLU A 93 16.03 -4.84 13.05
CA GLU A 93 16.82 -5.45 14.12
C GLU A 93 15.96 -5.97 15.28
N PRO A 94 16.36 -7.06 15.96
CA PRO A 94 17.55 -7.86 15.70
C PRO A 94 17.36 -8.85 14.55
N LEU A 95 18.29 -8.86 13.58
CA LEU A 95 18.17 -9.64 12.35
C LEU A 95 18.16 -11.16 12.57
N GLU A 96 18.82 -11.64 13.61
CA GLU A 96 18.91 -13.05 13.98
C GLU A 96 17.56 -13.67 14.42
N LEU A 97 16.54 -12.86 14.66
CA LEU A 97 15.19 -13.32 15.00
C LEU A 97 14.30 -13.53 13.77
N TRP A 98 14.78 -13.18 12.58
CA TRP A 98 14.02 -13.39 11.36
C TRP A 98 14.34 -14.74 10.72
N ASP A 99 13.30 -15.50 10.35
CA ASP A 99 13.45 -16.74 9.59
C ASP A 99 13.67 -16.49 8.08
N SER A 100 13.48 -15.27 7.62
CA SER A 100 13.68 -14.82 6.23
C SER A 100 14.10 -13.35 6.23
N GLU A 101 14.72 -12.88 5.14
CA GLU A 101 15.15 -11.49 5.01
C GLU A 101 13.98 -10.51 5.25
N PRO A 102 14.12 -9.50 6.13
CA PRO A 102 13.03 -8.60 6.52
C PRO A 102 12.36 -7.87 5.36
N PHE A 103 13.13 -7.50 4.33
CA PHE A 103 12.65 -6.78 3.17
C PHE A 103 12.46 -7.66 1.92
N GLU A 104 12.44 -8.99 2.09
CA GLU A 104 12.02 -9.93 1.05
C GLU A 104 10.76 -10.67 1.50
N PRO A 105 9.59 -10.26 1.01
CA PRO A 105 8.31 -10.81 1.46
C PRO A 105 8.21 -12.29 1.16
N THR A 106 8.06 -13.08 2.18
CA THR A 106 8.07 -14.55 2.10
C THR A 106 6.71 -15.12 2.47
N ARG A 107 6.12 -15.91 1.56
CA ARG A 107 4.86 -16.62 1.84
C ARG A 107 5.14 -17.97 2.50
N ARG A 108 4.54 -18.21 3.67
CA ARG A 108 4.61 -19.48 4.42
C ARG A 108 3.28 -19.72 5.13
N ASP A 109 2.79 -20.96 5.10
CA ASP A 109 1.62 -21.40 5.87
C ASP A 109 0.39 -20.48 5.73
N GLY A 110 0.11 -20.02 4.49
CA GLY A 110 -1.01 -19.13 4.20
C GLY A 110 -0.83 -17.69 4.70
N ARG A 111 0.38 -17.29 5.12
CA ARG A 111 0.73 -15.95 5.60
C ARG A 111 1.87 -15.35 4.78
N ILE A 112 2.01 -14.04 4.84
CA ILE A 112 3.15 -13.32 4.29
C ILE A 112 3.96 -12.69 5.42
N TYR A 113 5.27 -12.86 5.36
CA TYR A 113 6.22 -12.35 6.34
C TYR A 113 7.15 -11.34 5.68
N GLY A 114 7.40 -10.24 6.37
CA GLY A 114 8.29 -9.16 5.94
C GLY A 114 8.07 -7.91 6.80
N ARG A 115 9.07 -7.04 6.89
CA ARG A 115 8.96 -5.78 7.64
C ARG A 115 7.96 -4.85 6.95
N GLY A 116 6.89 -4.48 7.67
CA GLY A 116 5.84 -3.61 7.14
C GLY A 116 4.65 -4.35 6.51
N THR A 117 4.65 -5.68 6.40
CA THR A 117 3.52 -6.43 5.82
C THR A 117 2.22 -6.22 6.58
N SER A 118 2.27 -6.01 7.89
CA SER A 118 1.12 -5.74 8.75
C SER A 118 1.04 -4.28 9.18
N ASP A 119 2.17 -3.63 9.41
CA ASP A 119 2.29 -2.28 9.94
C ASP A 119 3.24 -1.44 9.05
N ASP A 120 2.73 -0.69 8.09
CA ASP A 120 1.32 -0.43 7.71
C ASP A 120 1.10 -0.65 6.20
N LYS A 121 2.12 -1.14 5.44
CA LYS A 121 2.09 -1.33 3.98
C LYS A 121 0.97 -2.27 3.53
N GLY A 122 0.65 -3.30 4.33
CA GLY A 122 -0.48 -4.18 4.06
C GLY A 122 -1.82 -3.46 4.08
N ASN A 123 -2.00 -2.50 4.99
CA ASN A 123 -3.21 -1.68 5.05
C ASN A 123 -3.31 -0.71 3.87
N ILE A 124 -2.18 -0.18 3.37
CA ILE A 124 -2.17 0.58 2.11
C ILE A 124 -2.77 -0.28 1.00
N VAL A 125 -2.21 -1.47 0.79
CA VAL A 125 -2.63 -2.37 -0.30
C VAL A 125 -4.08 -2.83 -0.15
N ALA A 126 -4.54 -3.13 1.05
CA ALA A 126 -5.93 -3.50 1.29
C ALA A 126 -6.91 -2.39 0.87
N ARG A 127 -6.57 -1.11 1.15
CA ARG A 127 -7.37 0.04 0.71
C ARG A 127 -7.31 0.24 -0.78
N LEU A 128 -6.14 0.08 -1.41
CA LEU A 128 -5.98 0.17 -2.86
C LEU A 128 -6.78 -0.92 -3.58
N ALA A 129 -6.80 -2.14 -3.07
CA ALA A 129 -7.61 -3.23 -3.61
C ALA A 129 -9.11 -2.92 -3.57
N ALA A 130 -9.59 -2.32 -2.47
CA ALA A 130 -10.98 -1.88 -2.36
C ALA A 130 -11.31 -0.74 -3.34
N ILE A 131 -10.47 0.29 -3.40
CA ILE A 131 -10.64 1.42 -4.34
C ILE A 131 -10.70 0.93 -5.78
N ARG A 132 -9.77 0.05 -6.18
CA ARG A 132 -9.73 -0.55 -7.51
C ARG A 132 -11.01 -1.33 -7.80
N ALA A 133 -11.45 -2.19 -6.87
CA ALA A 133 -12.63 -3.01 -7.07
C ALA A 133 -13.89 -2.17 -7.25
N PHE A 134 -14.09 -1.13 -6.44
CA PHE A 134 -15.22 -0.20 -6.62
C PHE A 134 -15.14 0.50 -7.97
N ASN A 135 -13.98 1.02 -8.35
CA ASN A 135 -13.81 1.73 -9.61
C ASN A 135 -14.04 0.83 -10.83
N GLU A 136 -13.52 -0.40 -10.83
CA GLU A 136 -13.62 -1.31 -11.97
C GLU A 136 -14.98 -2.01 -12.06
N VAL A 137 -15.61 -2.37 -10.93
CA VAL A 137 -16.92 -3.04 -10.93
C VAL A 137 -18.06 -2.07 -11.14
N ARG A 138 -17.99 -0.87 -10.54
CA ARG A 138 -19.08 0.13 -10.61
C ARG A 138 -18.86 1.20 -11.67
N GLY A 139 -17.66 1.29 -12.23
CA GLY A 139 -17.30 2.35 -13.17
C GLY A 139 -16.98 3.68 -12.49
N GLY A 140 -16.83 3.71 -11.16
CA GLY A 140 -16.49 4.89 -10.37
C GLY A 140 -16.62 4.63 -8.86
N LEU A 141 -16.11 5.57 -8.05
CA LEU A 141 -16.29 5.56 -6.61
C LEU A 141 -17.67 6.12 -6.24
N PRO A 142 -18.30 5.64 -5.14
CA PRO A 142 -19.60 6.12 -4.68
C PRO A 142 -19.57 7.55 -4.19
#